data_5e9f3b1ab06899d5a42074e978e3805a
#
_entry.id   5e9f3b1ab06899d5a42074e978e3805a
#
_cell.length_a   1.000
_cell.length_b   1.000
_cell.length_c   1.000
_cell.angle_alpha   90.00
_cell.angle_beta   90.00
_cell.angle_gamma   90.00
#
_symmetry.space_group_name_H-M   'P 1'
#
loop_
_entity.id
_entity.type
_entity.pdbx_description
1 polymer ?
#
loop_
_entity_poly.entity_id
_entity_poly.type
_entity_poly.pdbx_seq_one_letter_code
_entity_poly.pdbx_strand_id
1 'polypeptide(L)'
;RATHDELTGRVVQVDGAEELSNHATHVAGTMIGAGIYNLAHGMANAATLHTNDWNEDSGEMAAQAGDGLILSNHSYGQRGGWHWNSLGDDKWVWWGDPDVDVNEDYHFGFYDEQTREWDEIAYNAPHYLIVMSAGNDRNDEVANGTEHWVWNTVINDWDLSTDSRDPDGSWDCISYHKICKNVLTVGAVNDIENGYENPGDVSISSFSSYGPVDDGRIKPDIVANGVGLFSSVSTGDQDYESYSGTSMSAPSVTGSLVLF
;
A
#
# COMPACT_ATOMS: atom_id res chain seq x y z
N ARG A 1 -3.50 -16.08 -6.33
CA ARG A 1 -4.04 -17.39 -6.77
C ARG A 1 -4.78 -17.24 -8.09
N ALA A 2 -4.09 -17.46 -9.20
CA ALA A 2 -4.63 -17.29 -10.55
C ALA A 2 -5.76 -18.31 -10.89
N THR A 3 -5.85 -19.42 -10.14
CA THR A 3 -6.89 -20.45 -10.31
C THR A 3 -8.21 -20.13 -9.64
N HIS A 4 -8.26 -19.08 -8.80
CA HIS A 4 -9.51 -18.64 -8.14
C HIS A 4 -10.60 -18.37 -9.19
N ASP A 5 -11.84 -18.78 -8.94
CA ASP A 5 -12.97 -18.65 -9.88
C ASP A 5 -13.12 -17.22 -10.41
N GLU A 6 -12.92 -16.20 -9.55
CA GLU A 6 -12.96 -14.77 -9.93
C GLU A 6 -11.83 -14.33 -10.87
N LEU A 7 -10.73 -15.08 -10.96
CA LEU A 7 -9.49 -14.68 -11.63
C LEU A 7 -9.11 -15.60 -12.80
N THR A 8 -9.69 -16.82 -12.83
CA THR A 8 -9.32 -17.88 -13.75
C THR A 8 -9.27 -17.43 -15.21
N GLY A 9 -8.14 -17.71 -15.86
CA GLY A 9 -7.90 -17.42 -17.29
C GLY A 9 -7.59 -15.94 -17.59
N ARG A 10 -7.52 -15.07 -16.57
CA ARG A 10 -7.27 -13.64 -16.76
C ARG A 10 -6.08 -13.08 -15.96
N VAL A 11 -5.34 -13.94 -15.27
CA VAL A 11 -4.10 -13.59 -14.58
C VAL A 11 -2.93 -14.29 -15.24
N VAL A 12 -1.90 -13.52 -15.58
CA VAL A 12 -0.62 -13.98 -16.13
C VAL A 12 0.48 -13.67 -15.12
N GLN A 13 1.08 -14.71 -14.54
CA GLN A 13 2.27 -14.57 -13.70
C GLN A 13 3.49 -14.40 -14.61
N VAL A 14 4.23 -13.30 -14.48
CA VAL A 14 5.29 -12.91 -15.42
C VAL A 14 6.65 -13.48 -15.02
N ASP A 15 7.01 -13.35 -13.74
CA ASP A 15 8.34 -13.71 -13.20
C ASP A 15 8.42 -15.11 -12.55
N GLY A 16 7.31 -15.85 -12.56
CA GLY A 16 7.27 -17.23 -12.09
C GLY A 16 7.20 -17.42 -10.58
N ALA A 17 6.77 -16.40 -9.83
CA ALA A 17 6.54 -16.53 -8.39
C ALA A 17 5.51 -17.65 -8.09
N GLU A 18 5.86 -18.54 -7.17
CA GLU A 18 5.04 -19.72 -6.80
C GLU A 18 4.27 -19.52 -5.48
N GLU A 19 4.70 -18.59 -4.64
CA GLU A 19 4.10 -18.36 -3.34
C GLU A 19 2.72 -17.71 -3.47
N LEU A 20 1.74 -18.26 -2.75
CA LEU A 20 0.38 -17.76 -2.73
C LEU A 20 0.20 -16.75 -1.58
N SER A 21 -0.34 -15.58 -1.90
CA SER A 21 -0.67 -14.53 -0.94
C SER A 21 -2.17 -14.24 -0.95
N ASN A 22 -2.81 -14.28 0.23
CA ASN A 22 -4.18 -13.83 0.40
C ASN A 22 -4.32 -12.36 0.02
N HIS A 23 -3.38 -11.52 0.47
CA HIS A 23 -3.36 -10.10 0.17
C HIS A 23 -3.28 -9.82 -1.34
N ALA A 24 -2.32 -10.43 -2.06
CA ALA A 24 -2.18 -10.25 -3.50
C ALA A 24 -3.41 -10.76 -4.28
N THR A 25 -4.02 -11.86 -3.83
CA THR A 25 -5.24 -12.41 -4.44
C THR A 25 -6.43 -11.48 -4.20
N HIS A 26 -6.54 -10.88 -3.01
CA HIS A 26 -7.58 -9.90 -2.68
C HIS A 26 -7.46 -8.63 -3.51
N VAL A 27 -6.25 -8.09 -3.65
CA VAL A 27 -5.92 -6.94 -4.50
C VAL A 27 -6.31 -7.22 -5.97
N ALA A 28 -5.92 -8.39 -6.50
CA ALA A 28 -6.28 -8.80 -7.87
C ALA A 28 -7.80 -8.91 -8.05
N GLY A 29 -8.52 -9.52 -7.10
CA GLY A 29 -9.97 -9.62 -7.14
C GLY A 29 -10.67 -8.27 -7.09
N THR A 30 -10.17 -7.33 -6.28
CA THR A 30 -10.70 -5.96 -6.23
C THR A 30 -10.54 -5.23 -7.57
N MET A 31 -9.42 -5.44 -8.27
CA MET A 31 -9.22 -4.89 -9.62
C MET A 31 -10.08 -5.55 -10.68
N ILE A 32 -10.02 -6.89 -10.79
CA ILE A 32 -10.51 -7.62 -11.96
C ILE A 32 -11.46 -8.78 -11.66
N GLY A 33 -11.94 -8.97 -10.44
CA GLY A 33 -12.86 -10.06 -10.08
C GLY A 33 -14.03 -10.18 -11.05
N ALA A 34 -14.30 -11.38 -11.58
CA ALA A 34 -15.31 -11.63 -12.60
C ALA A 34 -16.75 -11.38 -12.11
N GLY A 35 -16.96 -11.37 -10.79
CA GLY A 35 -18.31 -11.28 -10.20
C GLY A 35 -19.04 -12.61 -10.26
N ILE A 36 -18.34 -13.74 -10.26
CA ILE A 36 -18.96 -15.08 -10.09
C ILE A 36 -19.72 -15.10 -8.77
N TYR A 37 -19.11 -14.58 -7.70
CA TYR A 37 -19.82 -14.20 -6.51
C TYR A 37 -20.11 -12.69 -6.55
N ASN A 38 -21.38 -12.34 -6.64
CA ASN A 38 -21.84 -10.98 -6.96
C ASN A 38 -21.27 -9.88 -6.03
N LEU A 39 -20.95 -10.20 -4.77
CA LEU A 39 -20.36 -9.25 -3.82
C LEU A 39 -18.85 -9.05 -4.01
N ALA A 40 -18.17 -9.90 -4.79
CA ALA A 40 -16.74 -9.85 -5.09
C ALA A 40 -16.43 -9.36 -6.52
N HIS A 41 -17.34 -8.55 -7.08
CA HIS A 41 -17.21 -8.02 -8.42
C HIS A 41 -16.11 -6.94 -8.47
N GLY A 42 -15.06 -7.18 -9.26
CA GLY A 42 -13.96 -6.24 -9.45
C GLY A 42 -14.33 -5.06 -10.35
N MET A 43 -13.59 -3.96 -10.23
CA MET A 43 -13.84 -2.71 -10.96
C MET A 43 -13.75 -2.91 -12.49
N ALA A 44 -12.77 -3.66 -12.97
CA ALA A 44 -12.55 -3.97 -14.39
C ALA A 44 -12.69 -5.49 -14.66
N ASN A 45 -13.87 -6.02 -14.42
CA ASN A 45 -14.18 -7.46 -14.37
C ASN A 45 -13.89 -8.27 -15.64
N ALA A 46 -13.58 -7.64 -16.75
CA ALA A 46 -13.19 -8.29 -18.02
C ALA A 46 -11.71 -8.10 -18.40
N ALA A 47 -10.95 -7.37 -17.56
CA ALA A 47 -9.55 -7.10 -17.85
C ALA A 47 -8.65 -8.31 -17.58
N THR A 48 -7.47 -8.31 -18.19
CA THR A 48 -6.38 -9.24 -17.90
C THR A 48 -5.35 -8.55 -17.00
N LEU A 49 -4.83 -9.25 -16.02
CA LEU A 49 -3.84 -8.78 -15.08
C LEU A 49 -2.53 -9.52 -15.28
N HIS A 50 -1.44 -8.80 -15.45
CA HIS A 50 -0.09 -9.32 -15.34
C HIS A 50 0.41 -9.09 -13.91
N THR A 51 0.99 -10.12 -13.30
CA THR A 51 1.46 -10.07 -11.90
C THR A 51 2.92 -10.45 -11.83
N ASN A 52 3.66 -9.70 -11.04
CA ASN A 52 5.04 -9.97 -10.66
C ASN A 52 5.11 -10.18 -9.13
N ASP A 53 6.22 -10.66 -8.61
CA ASP A 53 6.51 -10.54 -7.18
C ASP A 53 7.03 -9.10 -6.88
N TRP A 54 7.54 -8.84 -5.69
CA TRP A 54 8.05 -7.50 -5.32
C TRP A 54 9.59 -7.41 -5.34
N ASN A 55 10.27 -8.39 -5.93
CA ASN A 55 11.70 -8.33 -6.11
C ASN A 55 12.02 -7.67 -7.45
N GLU A 56 13.02 -6.79 -7.48
CA GLU A 56 13.47 -6.10 -8.71
C GLU A 56 12.36 -5.24 -9.38
N ASP A 57 11.35 -4.82 -8.63
CA ASP A 57 10.15 -4.13 -9.11
C ASP A 57 10.45 -2.89 -9.97
N SER A 58 11.46 -2.07 -9.62
CA SER A 58 11.90 -0.93 -10.43
C SER A 58 12.35 -1.35 -11.83
N GLY A 59 13.14 -2.42 -11.92
CA GLY A 59 13.62 -2.98 -13.18
C GLY A 59 12.49 -3.53 -14.04
N GLU A 60 11.56 -4.24 -13.42
CA GLU A 60 10.39 -4.81 -14.10
C GLU A 60 9.43 -3.73 -14.59
N MET A 61 9.13 -2.73 -13.77
CA MET A 61 8.32 -1.58 -14.17
C MET A 61 8.91 -0.85 -15.36
N ALA A 62 10.23 -0.58 -15.32
CA ALA A 62 10.92 0.09 -16.42
C ALA A 62 10.87 -0.74 -17.72
N ALA A 63 11.08 -2.05 -17.64
CA ALA A 63 11.03 -2.95 -18.78
C ALA A 63 9.60 -3.03 -19.36
N GLN A 64 8.60 -3.27 -18.52
CA GLN A 64 7.21 -3.39 -18.95
C GLN A 64 6.63 -2.06 -19.47
N ALA A 65 7.03 -0.94 -18.89
CA ALA A 65 6.69 0.38 -19.41
C ALA A 65 7.27 0.60 -20.81
N GLY A 66 8.50 0.13 -21.06
CA GLY A 66 9.12 0.10 -22.39
C GLY A 66 8.36 -0.76 -23.41
N ASP A 67 7.72 -1.83 -22.95
CA ASP A 67 6.88 -2.73 -23.73
C ASP A 67 5.42 -2.23 -23.88
N GLY A 68 5.09 -1.06 -23.31
CA GLY A 68 3.80 -0.42 -23.46
C GLY A 68 2.82 -0.61 -22.29
N LEU A 69 3.29 -1.00 -21.10
CA LEU A 69 2.47 -0.97 -19.90
C LEU A 69 2.01 0.47 -19.62
N ILE A 70 0.72 0.65 -19.40
CA ILE A 70 0.13 1.97 -19.16
C ILE A 70 -0.36 2.18 -17.72
N LEU A 71 -0.51 1.11 -16.95
CA LEU A 71 -1.07 1.19 -15.59
C LEU A 71 -0.56 0.04 -14.73
N SER A 72 -0.11 0.34 -13.52
CA SER A 72 0.23 -0.67 -12.51
C SER A 72 -0.35 -0.35 -11.14
N ASN A 73 -0.50 -1.36 -10.29
CA ASN A 73 -0.96 -1.24 -8.91
C ASN A 73 0.09 -1.78 -7.93
N HIS A 74 0.44 -0.96 -6.95
CA HIS A 74 1.42 -1.30 -5.91
C HIS A 74 0.78 -1.12 -4.53
N SER A 75 0.28 -2.22 -3.98
CA SER A 75 -0.36 -2.27 -2.65
C SER A 75 0.58 -2.87 -1.61
N TYR A 76 1.81 -2.41 -1.55
CA TYR A 76 2.87 -2.86 -0.65
C TYR A 76 3.81 -1.70 -0.30
N GLY A 77 4.81 -1.94 0.53
CA GLY A 77 5.84 -0.95 0.86
C GLY A 77 6.71 -1.41 2.01
N GLN A 78 7.76 -0.66 2.25
CA GLN A 78 8.64 -0.89 3.40
C GLN A 78 7.95 -0.42 4.68
N ARG A 79 8.38 -0.98 5.81
CA ARG A 79 7.91 -0.60 7.14
C ARG A 79 8.58 0.69 7.58
N GLY A 80 7.84 1.57 8.21
CA GLY A 80 8.32 2.77 8.87
C GLY A 80 7.55 3.02 10.16
N GLY A 81 8.09 3.79 11.07
CA GLY A 81 7.43 4.15 12.32
C GLY A 81 7.12 2.96 13.23
N TRP A 82 5.94 2.96 13.81
CA TRP A 82 5.49 1.96 14.77
C TRP A 82 4.84 0.76 14.12
N HIS A 83 5.22 -0.44 14.55
CA HIS A 83 4.55 -1.69 14.16
C HIS A 83 4.35 -2.62 15.36
N TRP A 84 3.11 -3.05 15.57
CA TRP A 84 2.77 -3.99 16.62
C TRP A 84 3.23 -5.41 16.28
N ASN A 85 3.84 -6.08 17.24
CA ASN A 85 4.18 -7.52 17.22
C ASN A 85 5.03 -7.99 16.03
N SER A 86 5.85 -7.10 15.43
CA SER A 86 6.69 -7.45 14.28
C SER A 86 7.76 -8.50 14.58
N LEU A 87 8.14 -8.68 15.86
CA LEU A 87 9.11 -9.69 16.32
C LEU A 87 8.43 -10.92 16.96
N GLY A 88 7.09 -10.93 17.06
CA GLY A 88 6.32 -12.08 17.55
C GLY A 88 6.28 -12.22 19.08
N ASP A 89 6.45 -11.13 19.83
CA ASP A 89 6.51 -11.10 21.30
C ASP A 89 5.49 -10.15 21.96
N ASP A 90 4.46 -9.75 21.23
CA ASP A 90 3.38 -8.87 21.67
C ASP A 90 3.89 -7.50 22.17
N LYS A 91 4.89 -6.93 21.49
CA LYS A 91 5.41 -5.60 21.74
C LYS A 91 5.38 -4.74 20.49
N TRP A 92 5.41 -3.43 20.70
CA TRP A 92 5.67 -2.46 19.63
C TRP A 92 7.13 -2.55 19.19
N VAL A 93 7.38 -2.31 17.92
CA VAL A 93 8.70 -2.19 17.30
C VAL A 93 8.75 -0.85 16.60
N TRP A 94 9.78 -0.06 16.89
CA TRP A 94 10.10 1.16 16.17
C TRP A 94 11.06 0.83 15.02
N TRP A 95 10.67 1.16 13.80
CA TRP A 95 11.45 0.89 12.59
C TRP A 95 12.31 2.07 12.13
N GLY A 96 12.15 3.26 12.73
CA GLY A 96 13.03 4.40 12.49
C GLY A 96 14.47 4.13 12.95
N ASP A 97 15.40 4.93 12.47
CA ASP A 97 16.82 4.86 12.82
C ASP A 97 17.16 5.90 13.90
N PRO A 98 17.37 5.49 15.18
CA PRO A 98 17.71 6.40 16.26
C PRO A 98 19.06 7.11 16.10
N ASP A 99 19.94 6.65 15.22
CA ASP A 99 21.21 7.32 14.91
C ASP A 99 21.00 8.50 13.96
N VAL A 100 19.86 8.54 13.24
CA VAL A 100 19.46 9.66 12.39
C VAL A 100 18.58 10.61 13.17
N ASP A 101 17.47 10.14 13.71
CA ASP A 101 16.61 10.89 14.61
C ASP A 101 16.05 9.97 15.71
N VAL A 102 16.18 10.40 16.98
CA VAL A 102 15.74 9.62 18.14
C VAL A 102 14.24 9.65 18.35
N ASN A 103 13.54 10.63 17.77
CA ASN A 103 12.12 10.88 18.01
C ASN A 103 11.25 10.51 16.82
N GLU A 104 11.75 10.67 15.58
CA GLU A 104 10.96 10.54 14.36
C GLU A 104 11.59 9.51 13.41
N ASP A 105 10.76 8.82 12.64
CA ASP A 105 11.29 8.02 11.55
C ASP A 105 11.54 8.92 10.33
N TYR A 106 12.81 9.21 10.09
CA TYR A 106 13.24 10.09 9.00
C TYR A 106 12.77 9.65 7.60
N HIS A 107 12.24 8.42 7.46
CA HIS A 107 11.67 7.97 6.19
C HIS A 107 10.29 8.56 5.90
N PHE A 108 9.59 9.05 6.92
CA PHE A 108 8.35 9.77 6.71
C PHE A 108 8.66 11.11 6.02
N GLY A 109 7.97 11.39 4.94
CA GLY A 109 8.17 12.59 4.13
C GLY A 109 9.45 12.65 3.28
N PHE A 110 10.46 11.81 3.54
CA PHE A 110 11.80 11.91 2.97
C PHE A 110 11.89 11.38 1.53
N TYR A 111 12.21 12.28 0.60
CA TYR A 111 12.42 11.95 -0.81
C TYR A 111 13.83 11.41 -1.06
N ASP A 112 13.97 10.10 -1.05
CA ASP A 112 15.22 9.37 -1.20
C ASP A 112 15.55 8.97 -2.65
N GLU A 113 16.63 8.20 -2.82
CA GLU A 113 17.08 7.69 -4.12
C GLU A 113 16.08 6.71 -4.75
N GLN A 114 15.44 5.85 -3.96
CA GLN A 114 14.44 4.89 -4.45
C GLN A 114 13.18 5.62 -4.92
N THR A 115 12.74 6.63 -4.18
CA THR A 115 11.63 7.52 -4.57
C THR A 115 11.93 8.23 -5.90
N ARG A 116 13.18 8.72 -6.07
CA ARG A 116 13.65 9.34 -7.31
C ARG A 116 13.63 8.37 -8.49
N GLU A 117 14.03 7.13 -8.28
CA GLU A 117 14.05 6.08 -9.32
C GLU A 117 12.65 5.83 -9.90
N TRP A 118 11.64 5.71 -9.05
CA TRP A 118 10.25 5.55 -9.51
C TRP A 118 9.74 6.77 -10.26
N ASP A 119 10.08 7.97 -9.82
CA ASP A 119 9.75 9.19 -10.53
C ASP A 119 10.45 9.26 -11.90
N GLU A 120 11.68 8.75 -12.03
CA GLU A 120 12.39 8.66 -13.31
C GLU A 120 11.75 7.63 -14.26
N ILE A 121 11.28 6.49 -13.75
CA ILE A 121 10.53 5.52 -14.54
C ILE A 121 9.28 6.17 -15.12
N ALA A 122 8.47 6.82 -14.28
CA ALA A 122 7.25 7.50 -14.72
C ALA A 122 7.55 8.66 -15.69
N TYR A 123 8.62 9.42 -15.46
CA TYR A 123 9.04 10.51 -16.35
C TYR A 123 9.46 10.00 -17.74
N ASN A 124 10.19 8.89 -17.80
CA ASN A 124 10.67 8.29 -19.04
C ASN A 124 9.57 7.52 -19.80
N ALA A 125 8.48 7.16 -19.13
CA ALA A 125 7.32 6.49 -19.69
C ALA A 125 6.04 7.34 -19.49
N PRO A 126 5.86 8.45 -20.24
CA PRO A 126 4.84 9.47 -19.95
C PRO A 126 3.39 9.00 -20.11
N HIS A 127 3.16 7.80 -20.61
CA HIS A 127 1.85 7.16 -20.69
C HIS A 127 1.64 6.05 -19.64
N TYR A 128 2.62 5.84 -18.79
CA TYR A 128 2.55 4.87 -17.71
C TYR A 128 2.20 5.55 -16.39
N LEU A 129 1.11 5.13 -15.78
CA LEU A 129 0.66 5.59 -14.46
C LEU A 129 0.90 4.51 -13.41
N ILE A 130 1.70 4.82 -12.43
CA ILE A 130 1.95 4.00 -11.25
C ILE A 130 0.94 4.39 -10.18
N VAL A 131 0.13 3.45 -9.68
CA VAL A 131 -0.82 3.66 -8.59
C VAL A 131 -0.32 2.96 -7.34
N MET A 132 -0.20 3.70 -6.23
CA MET A 132 0.38 3.22 -4.98
C MET A 132 -0.55 3.45 -3.79
N SER A 133 -0.59 2.48 -2.87
CA SER A 133 -1.29 2.64 -1.58
C SER A 133 -0.53 3.61 -0.66
N ALA A 134 -1.25 4.47 0.08
CA ALA A 134 -0.64 5.52 0.91
C ALA A 134 0.06 5.00 2.19
N GLY A 135 -0.29 3.82 2.69
CA GLY A 135 0.15 3.30 3.98
C GLY A 135 -0.97 3.31 5.02
N ASN A 136 -0.74 2.61 6.14
CA ASN A 136 -1.76 2.40 7.18
C ASN A 136 -1.27 2.80 8.58
N ASP A 137 -0.32 3.71 8.65
CA ASP A 137 0.49 3.98 9.85
C ASP A 137 -0.08 5.11 10.73
N ARG A 138 -1.11 5.83 10.24
CA ARG A 138 -1.67 7.03 10.87
C ARG A 138 -2.13 6.87 12.31
N ASN A 139 -2.61 5.70 12.70
CA ASN A 139 -3.14 5.44 14.04
C ASN A 139 -2.22 4.57 14.89
N ASP A 140 -1.00 4.35 14.45
CA ASP A 140 0.00 3.57 15.18
C ASP A 140 0.72 4.46 16.21
N GLU A 141 -0.06 4.99 17.16
CA GLU A 141 0.42 5.85 18.24
C GLU A 141 0.76 5.03 19.48
N VAL A 142 1.95 5.23 20.04
CA VAL A 142 2.43 4.57 21.24
C VAL A 142 2.61 5.57 22.37
N ALA A 143 2.01 5.29 23.51
CA ALA A 143 2.09 6.19 24.68
C ALA A 143 3.54 6.35 25.17
N ASN A 144 3.91 7.59 25.51
CA ASN A 144 5.24 7.91 26.03
C ASN A 144 5.64 7.01 27.21
N GLY A 145 6.84 6.46 27.16
CA GLY A 145 7.37 5.56 28.19
C GLY A 145 6.94 4.10 28.06
N THR A 146 6.21 3.74 27.00
CA THR A 146 5.91 2.33 26.69
C THR A 146 7.18 1.60 26.26
N GLU A 147 7.43 0.44 26.84
CA GLU A 147 8.54 -0.43 26.44
C GLU A 147 8.33 -0.97 25.02
N HIS A 148 9.31 -0.79 24.15
CA HIS A 148 9.27 -1.18 22.75
C HIS A 148 10.66 -1.61 22.24
N TRP A 149 10.69 -2.35 21.15
CA TRP A 149 11.92 -2.69 20.45
C TRP A 149 12.36 -1.57 19.52
N VAL A 150 13.67 -1.36 19.47
CA VAL A 150 14.35 -0.46 18.54
C VAL A 150 15.64 -1.12 18.05
N TRP A 151 16.01 -0.90 16.79
CA TRP A 151 17.28 -1.40 16.28
C TRP A 151 18.45 -0.62 16.88
N ASN A 152 19.40 -1.35 17.50
CA ASN A 152 20.59 -0.76 18.08
C ASN A 152 21.81 -1.10 17.22
N THR A 153 22.32 -0.10 16.50
CA THR A 153 23.44 -0.25 15.57
C THR A 153 24.76 -0.62 16.25
N VAL A 154 24.94 -0.29 17.51
CA VAL A 154 26.16 -0.59 18.27
C VAL A 154 26.30 -2.10 18.55
N ILE A 155 25.19 -2.74 18.94
CA ILE A 155 25.16 -4.19 19.20
C ILE A 155 24.73 -4.99 17.97
N ASN A 156 24.24 -4.33 16.93
CA ASN A 156 23.70 -4.88 15.69
C ASN A 156 22.58 -5.90 15.97
N ASP A 157 21.65 -5.52 16.84
CA ASP A 157 20.53 -6.33 17.28
C ASP A 157 19.40 -5.44 17.85
N TRP A 158 18.22 -6.01 18.07
CA TRP A 158 17.11 -5.34 18.71
C TRP A 158 17.37 -5.13 20.21
N ASP A 159 17.05 -3.94 20.72
CA ASP A 159 17.17 -3.57 22.12
C ASP A 159 15.86 -2.95 22.62
N LEU A 160 15.62 -3.01 23.94
CA LEU A 160 14.44 -2.44 24.55
C LEU A 160 14.67 -0.98 24.91
N SER A 161 13.75 -0.11 24.53
CA SER A 161 13.73 1.30 24.89
C SER A 161 12.38 1.70 25.51
N THR A 162 12.37 2.81 26.23
CA THR A 162 11.18 3.52 26.70
C THR A 162 11.17 4.97 26.27
N ASP A 163 12.02 5.33 25.30
CA ASP A 163 12.09 6.66 24.74
C ASP A 163 10.76 7.03 24.07
N SER A 164 10.40 8.29 24.15
CA SER A 164 9.23 8.81 23.42
C SER A 164 9.63 9.05 21.97
N ARG A 165 8.76 8.63 21.03
CA ARG A 165 8.97 8.76 19.60
C ARG A 165 7.69 9.23 18.93
N ASP A 166 7.78 9.71 17.70
CA ASP A 166 6.66 10.14 16.88
C ASP A 166 5.88 11.30 17.54
N PRO A 167 6.51 12.52 17.66
CA PRO A 167 5.97 13.62 18.45
C PRO A 167 4.83 14.36 17.77
N ASP A 168 4.63 14.23 16.46
CA ASP A 168 3.59 14.87 15.66
C ASP A 168 2.37 13.96 15.41
N GLY A 169 2.42 12.74 15.91
CA GLY A 169 1.30 11.82 16.00
C GLY A 169 0.84 11.37 14.60
N SER A 170 -0.41 11.65 14.27
CA SER A 170 -1.02 11.18 13.01
C SER A 170 -0.62 11.94 11.74
N TRP A 171 0.23 12.97 11.84
CA TRP A 171 0.75 13.71 10.70
C TRP A 171 2.06 13.13 10.22
N ASP A 172 2.41 13.39 8.96
CA ASP A 172 3.67 12.98 8.35
C ASP A 172 4.00 11.49 8.51
N CYS A 173 3.01 10.66 8.23
CA CYS A 173 3.10 9.20 8.35
C CYS A 173 3.10 8.49 6.99
N ILE A 174 3.59 9.16 5.94
CA ILE A 174 3.68 8.64 4.58
C ILE A 174 5.14 8.57 4.13
N SER A 175 5.59 7.44 3.60
CA SER A 175 7.01 7.17 3.40
C SER A 175 7.34 6.51 2.06
N TYR A 176 8.62 6.48 1.69
CA TYR A 176 9.17 5.77 0.55
C TYR A 176 8.50 6.14 -0.79
N HIS A 177 8.24 5.17 -1.66
CA HIS A 177 7.65 5.38 -2.98
C HIS A 177 6.27 6.06 -2.98
N LYS A 178 5.58 6.04 -1.82
CA LYS A 178 4.26 6.66 -1.65
C LYS A 178 4.29 8.19 -1.79
N ILE A 179 5.49 8.80 -1.63
CA ILE A 179 5.70 10.26 -1.72
C ILE A 179 6.24 10.72 -3.08
N CYS A 180 6.40 9.83 -4.05
CA CYS A 180 6.81 10.16 -5.41
C CYS A 180 5.97 11.29 -6.01
N LYS A 181 6.56 12.07 -6.91
CA LYS A 181 5.92 13.21 -7.59
C LYS A 181 5.04 12.79 -8.74
N ASN A 182 5.43 11.69 -9.42
CA ASN A 182 4.80 11.21 -10.64
C ASN A 182 3.97 9.92 -10.41
N VAL A 183 3.78 9.52 -9.16
CA VAL A 183 2.99 8.35 -8.75
C VAL A 183 1.65 8.82 -8.19
N LEU A 184 0.57 8.15 -8.56
CA LEU A 184 -0.76 8.39 -7.99
C LEU A 184 -0.90 7.65 -6.67
N THR A 185 -0.78 8.36 -5.56
CA THR A 185 -0.90 7.79 -4.23
C THR A 185 -2.33 7.83 -3.74
N VAL A 186 -2.83 6.68 -3.27
CA VAL A 186 -4.24 6.48 -2.91
C VAL A 186 -4.39 6.22 -1.41
N GLY A 187 -5.10 7.12 -0.73
CA GLY A 187 -5.53 6.95 0.66
C GLY A 187 -6.86 6.18 0.78
N ALA A 188 -7.23 5.82 2.00
CA ALA A 188 -8.43 5.06 2.29
C ALA A 188 -9.50 5.89 3.00
N VAL A 189 -10.73 5.81 2.51
CA VAL A 189 -11.94 6.31 3.18
C VAL A 189 -12.81 5.16 3.65
N ASN A 190 -13.69 5.45 4.59
CA ASN A 190 -14.73 4.53 5.02
C ASN A 190 -15.74 4.30 3.90
N ASP A 191 -16.39 3.15 3.92
CA ASP A 191 -17.47 2.85 2.97
C ASP A 191 -18.63 3.85 3.08
N ILE A 192 -19.23 4.18 1.94
CA ILE A 192 -20.41 5.05 1.84
C ILE A 192 -21.59 4.18 1.41
N GLU A 193 -22.13 3.40 2.36
CA GLU A 193 -23.12 2.35 2.15
C GLU A 193 -24.35 2.79 1.33
N ASN A 194 -24.75 4.06 1.44
CA ASN A 194 -25.90 4.61 0.74
C ASN A 194 -25.54 5.36 -0.55
N GLY A 195 -24.27 5.30 -0.96
CA GLY A 195 -23.73 6.06 -2.08
C GLY A 195 -23.40 7.51 -1.73
N TYR A 196 -22.55 8.11 -2.55
CA TYR A 196 -22.08 9.49 -2.38
C TYR A 196 -23.16 10.49 -2.83
N GLU A 197 -23.53 11.41 -1.97
CA GLU A 197 -24.43 12.52 -2.28
C GLU A 197 -23.73 13.89 -2.15
N ASN A 198 -22.84 14.04 -1.18
CA ASN A 198 -22.15 15.30 -0.90
C ASN A 198 -20.78 15.07 -0.23
N PRO A 199 -19.86 16.07 -0.24
CA PRO A 199 -18.52 15.92 0.34
C PRO A 199 -18.49 15.50 1.82
N GLY A 200 -19.54 15.77 2.58
CA GLY A 200 -19.64 15.41 3.99
C GLY A 200 -19.83 13.91 4.25
N ASP A 201 -20.19 13.14 3.22
CA ASP A 201 -20.34 11.69 3.32
C ASP A 201 -18.99 10.97 3.31
N VAL A 202 -17.94 11.67 2.85
CA VAL A 202 -16.59 11.12 2.77
C VAL A 202 -15.88 11.31 4.11
N SER A 203 -15.47 10.22 4.74
CA SER A 203 -14.65 10.25 5.94
C SER A 203 -13.40 9.41 5.76
N ILE A 204 -12.23 9.98 6.07
CA ILE A 204 -10.97 9.25 6.00
C ILE A 204 -10.95 8.13 7.05
N SER A 205 -10.42 6.96 6.69
CA SER A 205 -10.24 5.87 7.65
C SER A 205 -9.18 6.23 8.71
N SER A 206 -9.29 5.67 9.91
CA SER A 206 -8.39 5.98 11.01
C SER A 206 -6.92 5.65 10.72
N PHE A 207 -6.68 4.65 9.90
CA PHE A 207 -5.34 4.14 9.60
C PHE A 207 -4.68 4.78 8.38
N SER A 208 -5.43 5.44 7.47
CA SER A 208 -4.88 5.92 6.20
C SER A 208 -3.78 6.95 6.42
N SER A 209 -2.55 6.61 6.03
CA SER A 209 -1.42 7.53 6.08
C SER A 209 -1.62 8.76 5.20
N TYR A 210 -1.07 9.89 5.61
CA TYR A 210 -1.01 11.14 4.86
C TYR A 210 0.19 12.00 5.28
N GLY A 211 0.53 12.99 4.45
CA GLY A 211 1.60 13.94 4.69
C GLY A 211 1.25 15.06 5.68
N PRO A 212 1.84 16.22 5.51
CA PRO A 212 2.62 16.64 4.34
C PRO A 212 3.93 15.85 4.20
N VAL A 213 4.56 15.87 3.04
CA VAL A 213 5.92 15.38 2.89
C VAL A 213 6.91 16.52 3.15
N ASP A 214 8.19 16.23 3.41
CA ASP A 214 9.22 17.21 3.85
C ASP A 214 9.36 18.44 2.94
N ASP A 215 9.13 18.28 1.64
CA ASP A 215 9.14 19.42 0.70
C ASP A 215 7.81 20.19 0.62
N GLY A 216 6.86 19.87 1.51
CA GLY A 216 5.57 20.55 1.66
C GLY A 216 4.48 20.09 0.69
N ARG A 217 4.70 19.06 -0.12
CA ARG A 217 3.66 18.50 -0.99
C ARG A 217 2.59 17.78 -0.17
N ILE A 218 1.37 17.84 -0.66
CA ILE A 218 0.24 17.11 -0.10
C ILE A 218 0.20 15.71 -0.72
N LYS A 219 0.12 14.70 0.13
CA LYS A 219 -0.14 13.30 -0.20
C LYS A 219 -1.17 12.74 0.81
N PRO A 220 -2.00 11.76 0.46
CA PRO A 220 -2.17 11.14 -0.86
C PRO A 220 -2.81 12.11 -1.88
N ASP A 221 -2.76 11.73 -3.17
CA ASP A 221 -3.33 12.53 -4.28
C ASP A 221 -4.84 12.37 -4.39
N ILE A 222 -5.35 11.18 -4.07
CA ILE A 222 -6.75 10.79 -4.14
C ILE A 222 -7.08 9.78 -3.03
N VAL A 223 -8.35 9.58 -2.79
CA VAL A 223 -8.87 8.57 -1.85
C VAL A 223 -9.92 7.69 -2.51
N ALA A 224 -10.03 6.43 -2.03
CA ALA A 224 -11.12 5.52 -2.41
C ALA A 224 -11.54 4.68 -1.20
N ASN A 225 -12.64 3.92 -1.32
CA ASN A 225 -13.03 2.99 -0.26
C ASN A 225 -11.90 1.99 0.03
N GLY A 226 -11.48 1.92 1.28
CA GLY A 226 -10.44 1.02 1.78
C GLY A 226 -10.88 0.24 3.01
N VAL A 227 -12.18 0.22 3.34
CA VAL A 227 -12.70 -0.39 4.55
C VAL A 227 -13.74 -1.44 4.20
N GLY A 228 -13.53 -2.67 4.69
CA GLY A 228 -14.50 -3.75 4.56
C GLY A 228 -14.68 -4.30 3.14
N LEU A 229 -13.72 -4.12 2.24
CA LEU A 229 -13.84 -4.63 0.88
C LEU A 229 -13.81 -6.15 0.87
N PHE A 230 -14.84 -6.74 0.27
CA PHE A 230 -15.00 -8.18 0.12
C PHE A 230 -14.43 -8.63 -1.22
N SER A 231 -13.48 -9.56 -1.22
CA SER A 231 -12.80 -10.03 -2.43
C SER A 231 -12.24 -11.44 -2.26
N SER A 232 -11.71 -12.01 -3.35
CA SER A 232 -11.09 -13.32 -3.40
C SER A 232 -9.84 -13.43 -2.54
N VAL A 233 -9.57 -14.60 -1.95
CA VAL A 233 -8.34 -14.91 -1.21
C VAL A 233 -7.70 -16.20 -1.70
N SER A 234 -6.45 -16.47 -1.29
CA SER A 234 -5.68 -17.60 -1.84
C SER A 234 -5.86 -18.92 -1.11
N THR A 235 -6.68 -18.99 -0.08
CA THR A 235 -6.92 -20.22 0.71
C THR A 235 -7.64 -21.31 -0.10
N GLY A 236 -8.51 -20.91 -1.02
CA GLY A 236 -9.19 -21.80 -1.96
C GLY A 236 -9.61 -21.07 -3.23
N ASP A 237 -10.10 -21.81 -4.22
CA ASP A 237 -10.53 -21.22 -5.51
C ASP A 237 -11.89 -20.51 -5.41
N GLN A 238 -12.59 -20.67 -4.28
CA GLN A 238 -13.89 -20.06 -3.98
C GLN A 238 -13.95 -19.39 -2.60
N ASP A 239 -12.77 -19.06 -2.05
CA ASP A 239 -12.69 -18.44 -0.74
C ASP A 239 -12.62 -16.93 -0.85
N TYR A 240 -13.34 -16.25 0.02
CA TYR A 240 -13.46 -14.79 0.05
C TYR A 240 -13.31 -14.28 1.47
N GLU A 241 -12.74 -13.10 1.62
CA GLU A 241 -12.63 -12.40 2.89
C GLU A 241 -12.83 -10.88 2.72
N SER A 242 -13.16 -10.19 3.81
CA SER A 242 -13.22 -8.73 3.84
C SER A 242 -11.94 -8.18 4.45
N TYR A 243 -11.24 -7.31 3.70
CA TYR A 243 -10.04 -6.63 4.17
C TYR A 243 -10.24 -5.12 4.24
N SER A 244 -9.44 -4.48 5.10
CA SER A 244 -9.34 -3.03 5.20
C SER A 244 -7.87 -2.62 5.10
N GLY A 245 -7.63 -1.50 4.43
CA GLY A 245 -6.30 -0.95 4.19
C GLY A 245 -6.26 -0.07 2.95
N THR A 246 -5.27 0.78 2.84
CA THR A 246 -4.96 1.51 1.61
C THR A 246 -4.59 0.57 0.46
N SER A 247 -4.16 -0.65 0.80
CA SER A 247 -3.98 -1.76 -0.15
C SER A 247 -5.27 -2.20 -0.87
N MET A 248 -6.45 -1.85 -0.35
CA MET A 248 -7.77 -2.13 -0.95
C MET A 248 -8.30 -0.92 -1.70
N SER A 249 -7.96 0.29 -1.27
CA SER A 249 -8.33 1.52 -1.98
C SER A 249 -7.54 1.70 -3.29
N ALA A 250 -6.24 1.43 -3.29
CA ALA A 250 -5.41 1.53 -4.50
C ALA A 250 -5.93 0.67 -5.66
N PRO A 251 -6.21 -0.64 -5.50
CA PRO A 251 -6.74 -1.46 -6.58
C PRO A 251 -8.15 -1.05 -7.02
N SER A 252 -8.97 -0.45 -6.15
CA SER A 252 -10.27 0.13 -6.54
C SER A 252 -10.08 1.27 -7.54
N VAL A 253 -9.08 2.15 -7.29
CA VAL A 253 -8.71 3.22 -8.24
C VAL A 253 -8.11 2.63 -9.50
N THR A 254 -7.14 1.72 -9.38
CA THR A 254 -6.46 1.10 -10.52
C THR A 254 -7.45 0.41 -11.45
N GLY A 255 -8.32 -0.44 -10.92
CA GLY A 255 -9.35 -1.10 -11.71
C GLY A 255 -10.34 -0.12 -12.35
N SER A 256 -10.68 0.98 -11.68
CA SER A 256 -11.51 2.05 -12.27
C SER A 256 -10.81 2.74 -13.44
N LEU A 257 -9.51 3.00 -13.33
CA LEU A 257 -8.72 3.63 -14.40
C LEU A 257 -8.59 2.78 -15.67
N VAL A 258 -8.70 1.44 -15.55
CA VAL A 258 -8.73 0.55 -16.73
C VAL A 258 -9.94 0.81 -17.63
N LEU A 259 -11.00 1.43 -17.09
CA LEU A 259 -12.23 1.71 -17.84
C LEU A 259 -12.20 3.00 -18.63
N PHE A 260 -11.16 3.83 -18.48
CA PHE A 260 -10.97 5.10 -19.20
C PHE A 260 -9.93 4.99 -20.31
#